data_853a7b574d8b91003ab8c81bcd3f7a13
#
_entry.id   853a7b574d8b91003ab8c81bcd3f7a13
#
_cell.length_a   1.000
_cell.length_b   1.000
_cell.length_c   1.000
_cell.angle_alpha   90.00
_cell.angle_beta   90.00
_cell.angle_gamma   90.00
#
_symmetry.space_group_name_H-M   'P 1'
#
loop_
_entity.id
_entity.type
_entity.pdbx_description
1 polymer ?
#
loop_
_entity_poly.entity_id
_entity_poly.type
_entity_poly.pdbx_seq_one_letter_code
_entity_poly.pdbx_strand_id
1 'polypeptide(L)'
;MSISNKLFAKEIFSKAIFKDGIFYNNYINHKMATFKEFWKWRKESKKPEPLSFPLANNDPKFLQENRTQKTLTWIGHASFLIQLDGINILTDPHLTERASPIVFAGPSRTTPPGLAIEDLPEIDVIVISHNHYDHLDYQTILKITRKQINNQPLVLVPLKLKKLLKSFGARNVKELDWWDTTTFKNLNIHSVPVQHWSNRSFNTNKTLWCGWVFENEDFKSIFVGDTGYSKDFSTIQQKFGPMDLSMIPIGAYAPRWFMKDHHCNVEESIQIHKDLKSKKSIAMHWGTFQLTDEPMDEPVKLLKKLTIENNFLPDEFIAMTHGESKIL
;
A
#
# COMPACT_ATOMS: atom_id res chain seq x y z
N MET A 1 -3.06 21.38 29.81
CA MET A 1 -4.03 20.96 28.79
C MET A 1 -5.36 20.72 29.47
N SER A 2 -6.43 21.40 29.03
CA SER A 2 -7.75 21.27 29.65
C SER A 2 -8.34 19.88 29.37
N ILE A 3 -9.25 19.42 30.23
CA ILE A 3 -9.98 18.15 30.10
C ILE A 3 -10.69 18.06 28.74
N SER A 4 -11.14 19.19 28.20
CA SER A 4 -11.77 19.32 26.88
C SER A 4 -10.84 18.91 25.73
N ASN A 5 -9.55 19.28 25.77
CA ASN A 5 -8.58 18.93 24.73
C ASN A 5 -8.19 17.45 24.76
N LYS A 6 -8.23 16.79 25.93
CA LYS A 6 -7.97 15.34 26.04
C LYS A 6 -9.14 14.49 25.52
N LEU A 7 -10.38 14.93 25.72
CA LEU A 7 -11.57 14.27 25.19
C LEU A 7 -11.65 14.39 23.66
N PHE A 8 -11.36 15.58 23.11
CA PHE A 8 -11.34 15.81 21.65
C PHE A 8 -10.26 15.01 20.95
N ALA A 9 -9.04 14.91 21.55
CA ALA A 9 -7.95 14.08 21.04
C ALA A 9 -8.27 12.57 21.07
N LYS A 10 -9.16 12.13 21.98
CA LYS A 10 -9.57 10.72 22.08
C LYS A 10 -10.57 10.32 20.99
N GLU A 11 -11.38 11.26 20.49
CA GLU A 11 -12.29 11.03 19.37
C GLU A 11 -11.59 11.03 18.00
N ILE A 12 -10.54 11.84 17.83
CA ILE A 12 -9.79 11.96 16.57
C ILE A 12 -8.97 10.69 16.27
N PHE A 13 -8.40 10.01 17.28
CA PHE A 13 -7.60 8.80 17.13
C PHE A 13 -8.38 7.54 17.55
N SER A 14 -9.60 7.40 17.07
CA SER A 14 -10.46 6.27 17.40
C SER A 14 -10.05 4.99 16.66
N LYS A 15 -10.29 3.84 17.30
CA LYS A 15 -10.17 2.52 16.69
C LYS A 15 -11.16 2.34 15.54
N ALA A 16 -10.88 1.36 14.68
CA ALA A 16 -11.75 1.02 13.56
C ALA A 16 -13.17 0.69 14.02
N ILE A 17 -14.15 1.22 13.33
CA ILE A 17 -15.57 0.96 13.60
C ILE A 17 -15.91 -0.43 13.06
N PHE A 18 -16.24 -1.36 13.97
CA PHE A 18 -16.74 -2.69 13.61
C PHE A 18 -18.18 -2.85 14.10
N LYS A 19 -19.11 -2.91 13.15
CA LYS A 19 -20.56 -3.03 13.46
C LYS A 19 -21.21 -3.96 12.44
N ASP A 20 -22.22 -4.71 12.88
CA ASP A 20 -22.99 -5.66 12.06
C ASP A 20 -22.09 -6.66 11.26
N GLY A 21 -20.96 -7.02 11.85
CA GLY A 21 -20.03 -8.00 11.28
C GLY A 21 -19.06 -7.47 10.22
N ILE A 22 -19.04 -6.15 9.97
CA ILE A 22 -18.20 -5.47 9.00
C ILE A 22 -17.49 -4.23 9.56
N PHE A 23 -16.37 -3.82 8.93
CA PHE A 23 -15.66 -2.59 9.21
C PHE A 23 -16.17 -1.43 8.36
N TYR A 24 -16.02 -0.20 8.87
CA TYR A 24 -16.45 1.04 8.24
C TYR A 24 -15.30 2.03 8.12
N ASN A 25 -15.36 2.90 7.11
CA ASN A 25 -14.49 4.07 6.98
C ASN A 25 -14.88 5.16 7.97
N ASN A 26 -13.93 6.08 8.30
CA ASN A 26 -14.16 7.16 9.24
C ASN A 26 -15.10 8.25 8.70
N TYR A 27 -15.02 8.55 7.40
CA TYR A 27 -15.64 9.78 6.83
C TYR A 27 -16.67 9.52 5.74
N ILE A 28 -16.80 8.31 5.25
CA ILE A 28 -17.85 7.98 4.29
C ILE A 28 -18.76 6.86 4.81
N ASN A 29 -20.07 7.06 4.62
CA ASN A 29 -21.01 5.95 4.72
C ASN A 29 -20.85 5.08 3.48
N HIS A 30 -20.05 4.05 3.61
CA HIS A 30 -19.75 3.14 2.52
C HIS A 30 -21.03 2.49 1.98
N LYS A 31 -21.55 3.03 0.88
CA LYS A 31 -22.47 2.28 0.04
C LYS A 31 -21.63 1.41 -0.86
N MET A 32 -21.63 0.12 -0.57
CA MET A 32 -21.12 -0.86 -1.53
C MET A 32 -21.70 -0.57 -2.89
N ALA A 33 -20.85 -0.61 -3.92
CA ALA A 33 -21.35 -0.57 -5.29
C ALA A 33 -22.43 -1.65 -5.44
N THR A 34 -23.61 -1.24 -5.85
CA THR A 34 -24.70 -2.17 -6.08
C THR A 34 -24.36 -3.09 -7.25
N PHE A 35 -24.96 -4.28 -7.28
CA PHE A 35 -24.84 -5.18 -8.42
C PHE A 35 -25.17 -4.48 -9.77
N LYS A 36 -26.14 -3.56 -9.77
CA LYS A 36 -26.50 -2.73 -10.91
C LYS A 36 -25.36 -1.80 -11.34
N GLU A 37 -24.70 -1.13 -10.40
CA GLU A 37 -23.56 -0.25 -10.69
C GLU A 37 -22.34 -1.04 -11.19
N PHE A 38 -22.06 -2.21 -10.59
CA PHE A 38 -21.01 -3.11 -11.07
C PHE A 38 -21.26 -3.56 -12.52
N TRP A 39 -22.49 -3.99 -12.86
CA TRP A 39 -22.84 -4.38 -14.21
C TRP A 39 -22.87 -3.20 -15.21
N LYS A 40 -23.26 -1.99 -14.74
CA LYS A 40 -23.14 -0.77 -15.52
C LYS A 40 -21.69 -0.52 -15.90
N TRP A 41 -20.79 -0.51 -14.90
CA TRP A 41 -19.36 -0.37 -15.17
C TRP A 41 -18.84 -1.45 -16.12
N ARG A 42 -19.12 -2.73 -15.86
CA ARG A 42 -18.69 -3.84 -16.73
C ARG A 42 -19.12 -3.68 -18.18
N LYS A 43 -20.30 -3.13 -18.43
CA LYS A 43 -20.86 -2.90 -19.77
C LYS A 43 -20.26 -1.67 -20.44
N GLU A 44 -20.00 -0.61 -19.68
CA GLU A 44 -19.49 0.67 -20.18
C GLU A 44 -17.95 0.71 -20.22
N SER A 45 -17.28 -0.16 -19.45
CA SER A 45 -15.82 -0.25 -19.34
C SER A 45 -15.18 -0.54 -20.71
N LYS A 46 -14.26 0.34 -21.10
CA LYS A 46 -13.40 0.19 -22.27
C LYS A 46 -11.96 0.18 -21.77
N LYS A 47 -11.52 -0.99 -21.29
CA LYS A 47 -10.14 -1.13 -20.83
C LYS A 47 -9.20 -0.86 -21.99
N PRO A 48 -8.24 0.06 -21.80
CA PRO A 48 -7.16 0.28 -22.77
C PRO A 48 -6.32 -0.98 -22.95
N GLU A 49 -5.58 -1.03 -24.06
CA GLU A 49 -4.58 -2.08 -24.26
C GLU A 49 -3.54 -2.05 -23.16
N PRO A 50 -3.24 -3.21 -22.54
CA PRO A 50 -2.26 -3.28 -21.49
C PRO A 50 -0.86 -2.90 -21.99
N LEU A 51 -0.13 -2.12 -21.19
CA LEU A 51 1.24 -1.72 -21.47
C LEU A 51 2.21 -2.43 -20.54
N SER A 52 3.36 -2.81 -21.07
CA SER A 52 4.50 -3.26 -20.28
C SER A 52 5.53 -2.15 -20.18
N PHE A 53 6.10 -1.97 -19.01
CA PHE A 53 7.11 -0.94 -18.75
C PHE A 53 8.50 -1.55 -18.64
N PRO A 54 9.56 -0.80 -18.97
CA PRO A 54 10.92 -1.27 -18.80
C PRO A 54 11.20 -1.54 -17.32
N LEU A 55 12.11 -2.47 -17.05
CA LEU A 55 12.65 -2.70 -15.73
C LEU A 55 13.93 -1.88 -15.55
N ALA A 56 14.12 -1.36 -14.35
CA ALA A 56 15.40 -0.77 -13.98
C ALA A 56 16.44 -1.88 -13.78
N ASN A 57 17.69 -1.55 -14.07
CA ASN A 57 18.80 -2.40 -13.68
C ASN A 57 19.07 -2.21 -12.18
N ASN A 58 18.78 -3.23 -11.37
CA ASN A 58 19.05 -3.21 -9.92
C ASN A 58 20.27 -4.08 -9.60
N ASP A 59 20.78 -3.95 -8.38
CA ASP A 59 21.86 -4.77 -7.83
C ASP A 59 21.32 -5.65 -6.68
N PRO A 60 20.86 -6.88 -6.96
CA PRO A 60 20.34 -7.76 -5.92
C PRO A 60 21.38 -8.08 -4.84
N LYS A 61 22.67 -8.18 -5.21
CA LYS A 61 23.73 -8.46 -4.25
C LYS A 61 23.86 -7.32 -3.23
N PHE A 62 23.89 -6.08 -3.72
CA PHE A 62 23.87 -4.92 -2.84
C PHE A 62 22.64 -4.95 -1.90
N LEU A 63 21.43 -5.19 -2.43
CA LEU A 63 20.22 -5.25 -1.62
C LEU A 63 20.26 -6.37 -0.58
N GLN A 64 20.83 -7.53 -0.92
CA GLN A 64 20.97 -8.64 0.01
C GLN A 64 22.01 -8.40 1.11
N GLU A 65 23.08 -7.64 0.82
CA GLU A 65 24.17 -7.35 1.74
C GLU A 65 23.96 -6.05 2.54
N ASN A 66 23.08 -5.15 2.08
CA ASN A 66 22.86 -3.85 2.70
C ASN A 66 22.33 -3.98 4.14
N ARG A 67 23.04 -3.35 5.09
CA ARG A 67 22.64 -3.29 6.51
C ARG A 67 22.77 -1.88 7.10
N THR A 68 23.25 -0.93 6.33
CA THR A 68 23.60 0.40 6.81
C THR A 68 22.92 1.54 6.07
N GLN A 69 22.69 1.38 4.76
CA GLN A 69 22.05 2.42 3.97
C GLN A 69 20.53 2.30 4.04
N LYS A 70 19.86 3.43 4.21
CA LYS A 70 18.40 3.52 4.06
C LYS A 70 18.09 3.51 2.57
N THR A 71 17.33 2.51 2.10
CA THR A 71 16.98 2.36 0.69
C THR A 71 15.51 2.04 0.50
N LEU A 72 14.99 2.43 -0.66
CA LEU A 72 13.69 2.06 -1.16
C LEU A 72 13.83 1.44 -2.54
N THR A 73 13.33 0.22 -2.73
CA THR A 73 13.22 -0.42 -4.05
C THR A 73 11.76 -0.64 -4.39
N TRP A 74 11.29 -0.09 -5.51
CA TRP A 74 9.94 -0.35 -5.99
C TRP A 74 9.92 -1.62 -6.84
N ILE A 75 9.33 -2.69 -6.32
CA ILE A 75 9.24 -3.98 -7.02
C ILE A 75 8.14 -3.96 -8.08
N GLY A 76 7.11 -3.13 -7.86
CA GLY A 76 5.96 -2.97 -8.73
C GLY A 76 4.64 -3.02 -7.97
N HIS A 77 3.59 -2.44 -8.53
CA HIS A 77 2.28 -2.27 -7.90
C HIS A 77 2.39 -1.58 -6.53
N ALA A 78 2.01 -2.25 -5.46
CA ALA A 78 2.15 -1.79 -4.06
C ALA A 78 3.30 -2.49 -3.32
N SER A 79 4.16 -3.24 -4.03
CA SER A 79 5.26 -3.99 -3.43
C SER A 79 6.54 -3.15 -3.41
N PHE A 80 7.01 -2.82 -2.21
CA PHE A 80 8.30 -2.17 -1.95
C PHE A 80 9.17 -3.02 -1.04
N LEU A 81 10.47 -3.03 -1.32
CA LEU A 81 11.48 -3.37 -0.34
C LEU A 81 12.01 -2.09 0.28
N ILE A 82 11.78 -1.91 1.57
CA ILE A 82 12.27 -0.79 2.38
C ILE A 82 13.36 -1.33 3.29
N GLN A 83 14.56 -0.77 3.23
CA GLN A 83 15.67 -1.15 4.11
C GLN A 83 15.99 0.03 5.02
N LEU A 84 15.80 -0.15 6.33
CA LEU A 84 16.04 0.87 7.35
C LEU A 84 16.86 0.27 8.50
N ASP A 85 18.06 0.80 8.73
CA ASP A 85 18.93 0.43 9.86
C ASP A 85 19.12 -1.09 10.00
N GLY A 86 19.33 -1.77 8.89
CA GLY A 86 19.53 -3.22 8.82
C GLY A 86 18.24 -4.04 8.98
N ILE A 87 17.06 -3.41 8.88
CA ILE A 87 15.75 -4.06 8.85
C ILE A 87 15.22 -4.05 7.43
N ASN A 88 14.86 -5.22 6.91
CA ASN A 88 14.26 -5.41 5.60
C ASN A 88 12.75 -5.55 5.71
N ILE A 89 12.00 -4.58 5.18
CA ILE A 89 10.54 -4.52 5.23
C ILE A 89 10.00 -4.72 3.83
N LEU A 90 9.00 -5.57 3.67
CA LEU A 90 8.33 -5.81 2.41
C LEU A 90 6.84 -5.42 2.53
N THR A 91 6.37 -4.53 1.64
CA THR A 91 4.96 -4.09 1.64
C THR A 91 4.17 -4.85 0.59
N ASP A 92 2.94 -5.23 0.92
CA ASP A 92 1.94 -5.87 0.05
C ASP A 92 2.56 -6.75 -1.05
N PRO A 93 3.33 -7.80 -0.70
CA PRO A 93 4.14 -8.52 -1.67
C PRO A 93 3.28 -9.33 -2.62
N HIS A 94 3.25 -8.90 -3.87
CA HIS A 94 2.60 -9.58 -4.98
C HIS A 94 3.59 -9.73 -6.13
N LEU A 95 4.24 -10.90 -6.23
CA LEU A 95 5.29 -11.18 -7.21
C LEU A 95 4.89 -12.27 -8.21
N THR A 96 3.64 -12.73 -8.19
CA THR A 96 3.12 -13.71 -9.14
C THR A 96 2.42 -13.07 -10.33
N GLU A 97 2.04 -13.90 -11.29
CA GLU A 97 1.52 -13.48 -12.59
C GLU A 97 0.12 -12.86 -12.52
N ARG A 98 -0.73 -13.25 -11.55
CA ARG A 98 -2.13 -12.83 -11.53
C ARG A 98 -2.61 -12.35 -10.19
N ALA A 99 -3.30 -11.21 -10.21
CA ALA A 99 -4.09 -10.71 -9.08
C ALA A 99 -5.45 -11.44 -9.01
N SER A 100 -5.41 -12.75 -8.69
CA SER A 100 -6.60 -13.61 -8.74
C SER A 100 -6.45 -14.85 -7.87
N PRO A 101 -7.56 -15.40 -7.33
CA PRO A 101 -7.54 -16.74 -6.71
C PRO A 101 -7.36 -17.86 -7.74
N ILE A 102 -7.51 -17.57 -9.01
CA ILE A 102 -7.51 -18.55 -10.11
C ILE A 102 -6.30 -18.30 -11.00
N VAL A 103 -5.44 -19.30 -11.15
CA VAL A 103 -4.15 -19.17 -11.87
C VAL A 103 -4.28 -18.88 -13.37
N PHE A 104 -5.41 -19.21 -13.98
CA PHE A 104 -5.64 -19.04 -15.43
C PHE A 104 -6.65 -17.92 -15.76
N ALA A 105 -7.22 -17.22 -14.77
CA ALA A 105 -8.22 -16.17 -14.98
C ALA A 105 -8.00 -14.99 -14.02
N GLY A 106 -8.55 -13.82 -14.40
CA GLY A 106 -8.40 -12.56 -13.66
C GLY A 106 -7.26 -11.69 -14.21
N PRO A 107 -7.03 -10.51 -13.60
CA PRO A 107 -6.01 -9.58 -14.08
C PRO A 107 -4.63 -10.22 -14.10
N SER A 108 -3.98 -10.23 -15.26
CA SER A 108 -2.59 -10.65 -15.41
C SER A 108 -1.64 -9.46 -15.28
N ARG A 109 -0.47 -9.75 -14.77
CA ARG A 109 0.64 -8.81 -14.71
C ARG A 109 1.09 -8.44 -16.13
N THR A 110 1.29 -7.17 -16.38
CA THR A 110 1.78 -6.66 -17.67
C THR A 110 3.27 -6.31 -17.63
N THR A 111 3.75 -5.88 -16.47
CA THR A 111 5.17 -5.60 -16.21
C THR A 111 5.68 -6.61 -15.17
N PRO A 112 6.75 -7.35 -15.45
CA PRO A 112 7.33 -8.30 -14.48
C PRO A 112 7.70 -7.63 -13.15
N PRO A 113 7.79 -8.38 -12.03
CA PRO A 113 8.34 -7.82 -10.80
C PRO A 113 9.76 -7.32 -11.04
N GLY A 114 10.07 -6.12 -10.55
CA GLY A 114 11.39 -5.53 -10.68
C GLY A 114 12.48 -6.21 -9.84
N LEU A 115 12.08 -7.13 -8.95
CA LEU A 115 12.98 -7.97 -8.16
C LEU A 115 12.33 -9.34 -7.98
N ALA A 116 13.07 -10.41 -8.29
CA ALA A 116 12.57 -11.78 -8.11
C ALA A 116 12.59 -12.19 -6.62
N ILE A 117 11.81 -13.20 -6.25
CA ILE A 117 11.76 -13.69 -4.86
C ILE A 117 13.13 -14.23 -4.42
N GLU A 118 13.85 -14.82 -5.34
CA GLU A 118 15.20 -15.38 -5.14
C GLU A 118 16.21 -14.28 -4.81
N ASP A 119 16.03 -13.09 -5.38
CA ASP A 119 16.90 -11.93 -5.24
C ASP A 119 16.60 -11.08 -4.01
N LEU A 120 15.46 -11.31 -3.36
CA LEU A 120 15.11 -10.62 -2.10
C LEU A 120 16.14 -10.93 -1.01
N PRO A 121 16.53 -9.92 -0.20
CA PRO A 121 17.25 -10.16 1.05
C PRO A 121 16.42 -11.02 2.00
N GLU A 122 17.01 -11.42 3.12
CA GLU A 122 16.24 -11.96 4.23
C GLU A 122 15.27 -10.89 4.74
N ILE A 123 13.97 -11.18 4.69
CA ILE A 123 12.91 -10.24 5.07
C ILE A 123 12.66 -10.35 6.58
N ASP A 124 12.76 -9.23 7.28
CA ASP A 124 12.47 -9.14 8.72
C ASP A 124 10.98 -8.93 9.00
N VAL A 125 10.35 -8.06 8.21
CA VAL A 125 8.94 -7.66 8.39
C VAL A 125 8.21 -7.66 7.06
N ILE A 126 7.00 -8.22 7.04
CA ILE A 126 6.04 -8.04 5.95
C ILE A 126 4.85 -7.25 6.50
N VAL A 127 4.42 -6.22 5.79
CA VAL A 127 3.18 -5.50 6.10
C VAL A 127 2.16 -5.71 4.98
N ILE A 128 0.91 -5.96 5.36
CA ILE A 128 -0.21 -6.10 4.43
C ILE A 128 -1.22 -5.00 4.72
N SER A 129 -1.58 -4.21 3.72
CA SER A 129 -2.57 -3.13 3.88
C SER A 129 -4.00 -3.66 3.96
N HIS A 130 -4.37 -4.61 3.12
CA HIS A 130 -5.70 -5.22 3.07
C HIS A 130 -5.69 -6.55 2.30
N ASN A 131 -6.85 -7.17 2.11
CA ASN A 131 -6.96 -8.54 1.60
C ASN A 131 -7.27 -8.68 0.11
N HIS A 132 -7.30 -7.62 -0.69
CA HIS A 132 -7.48 -7.73 -2.13
C HIS A 132 -6.40 -8.61 -2.77
N TYR A 133 -6.71 -9.22 -3.91
CA TYR A 133 -5.83 -10.22 -4.51
C TYR A 133 -4.56 -9.64 -5.10
N ASP A 134 -4.55 -8.35 -5.46
CA ASP A 134 -3.40 -7.61 -5.96
C ASP A 134 -2.45 -7.08 -4.86
N HIS A 135 -2.85 -7.15 -3.58
CA HIS A 135 -2.05 -6.78 -2.40
C HIS A 135 -1.64 -7.98 -1.55
N LEU A 136 -2.51 -8.97 -1.41
CA LEU A 136 -2.23 -10.17 -0.62
C LEU A 136 -2.17 -11.40 -1.53
N ASP A 137 -0.97 -11.72 -2.00
CA ASP A 137 -0.71 -12.89 -2.84
C ASP A 137 -0.29 -14.11 -2.02
N TYR A 138 -1.13 -15.16 -2.07
CA TYR A 138 -0.88 -16.43 -1.40
C TYR A 138 0.47 -17.04 -1.77
N GLN A 139 0.78 -17.09 -3.07
CA GLN A 139 1.97 -17.76 -3.60
C GLN A 139 3.24 -17.06 -3.15
N THR A 140 3.25 -15.72 -3.19
CA THR A 140 4.39 -14.92 -2.74
C THR A 140 4.64 -15.12 -1.24
N ILE A 141 3.60 -15.02 -0.41
CA ILE A 141 3.73 -15.26 1.05
C ILE A 141 4.26 -16.67 1.32
N LEU A 142 3.68 -17.69 0.66
CA LEU A 142 4.11 -19.07 0.83
C LEU A 142 5.57 -19.30 0.45
N LYS A 143 6.02 -18.72 -0.68
CA LYS A 143 7.42 -18.86 -1.14
C LYS A 143 8.40 -18.19 -0.19
N ILE A 144 8.10 -16.96 0.27
CA ILE A 144 8.96 -16.23 1.22
C ILE A 144 9.04 -16.99 2.55
N THR A 145 7.91 -17.42 3.10
CA THR A 145 7.88 -18.14 4.39
C THR A 145 8.54 -19.50 4.32
N ARG A 146 8.56 -20.16 3.17
CA ARG A 146 9.31 -21.41 2.93
C ARG A 146 10.82 -21.16 2.75
N LYS A 147 11.20 -20.12 2.00
CA LYS A 147 12.60 -19.70 1.84
C LYS A 147 13.24 -19.39 3.21
N GLN A 148 12.49 -18.79 4.11
CA GLN A 148 12.91 -18.39 5.45
C GLN A 148 12.30 -19.27 6.56
N ILE A 149 12.20 -20.59 6.35
CA ILE A 149 11.45 -21.48 7.25
C ILE A 149 11.95 -21.46 8.71
N ASN A 150 13.26 -21.24 8.91
CA ASN A 150 13.89 -21.19 10.23
C ASN A 150 13.85 -19.80 10.86
N ASN A 151 13.73 -18.74 10.05
CA ASN A 151 13.68 -17.34 10.49
C ASN A 151 12.59 -16.60 9.72
N GLN A 152 11.33 -17.02 9.91
CA GLN A 152 10.21 -16.40 9.20
C GLN A 152 9.99 -14.95 9.63
N PRO A 153 9.66 -14.05 8.68
CA PRO A 153 9.39 -12.65 8.96
C PRO A 153 8.24 -12.47 9.93
N LEU A 154 8.26 -11.37 10.67
CA LEU A 154 7.07 -10.86 11.36
C LEU A 154 6.09 -10.34 10.31
N VAL A 155 4.89 -10.90 10.23
CA VAL A 155 3.85 -10.47 9.30
C VAL A 155 2.82 -9.63 10.06
N LEU A 156 2.76 -8.33 9.74
CA LEU A 156 1.80 -7.39 10.30
C LEU A 156 0.61 -7.22 9.37
N VAL A 157 -0.57 -7.34 9.91
CA VAL A 157 -1.81 -7.30 9.13
C VAL A 157 -2.90 -6.52 9.89
N PRO A 158 -3.87 -5.91 9.21
CA PRO A 158 -5.04 -5.37 9.86
C PRO A 158 -5.92 -6.48 10.46
N LEU A 159 -6.84 -6.08 11.33
CA LEU A 159 -7.70 -7.00 12.09
C LEU A 159 -8.41 -8.02 11.20
N LYS A 160 -8.52 -9.25 11.73
CA LYS A 160 -9.18 -10.43 11.14
C LYS A 160 -8.50 -11.06 9.92
N LEU A 161 -7.22 -10.73 9.65
CA LEU A 161 -6.42 -11.37 8.60
C LEU A 161 -5.45 -12.46 9.10
N LYS A 162 -5.15 -12.52 10.40
CA LYS A 162 -4.18 -13.47 10.98
C LYS A 162 -4.48 -14.94 10.60
N LYS A 163 -5.74 -15.36 10.67
CA LYS A 163 -6.10 -16.73 10.33
C LYS A 163 -5.79 -17.06 8.86
N LEU A 164 -6.05 -16.11 7.97
CA LEU A 164 -5.77 -16.26 6.54
C LEU A 164 -4.26 -16.36 6.29
N LEU A 165 -3.44 -15.44 6.88
CA LEU A 165 -1.99 -15.49 6.71
C LEU A 165 -1.36 -16.78 7.27
N LYS A 166 -1.89 -17.29 8.40
CA LYS A 166 -1.46 -18.59 8.94
C LYS A 166 -1.76 -19.72 7.96
N SER A 167 -2.90 -19.71 7.26
CA SER A 167 -3.19 -20.71 6.22
C SER A 167 -2.29 -20.59 4.98
N PHE A 168 -1.62 -19.44 4.81
CA PHE A 168 -0.60 -19.21 3.77
C PHE A 168 0.81 -19.65 4.20
N GLY A 169 0.96 -20.19 5.41
CA GLY A 169 2.23 -20.70 5.93
C GLY A 169 2.99 -19.72 6.82
N ALA A 170 2.48 -18.51 7.05
CA ALA A 170 3.09 -17.55 7.96
C ALA A 170 2.87 -17.97 9.42
N ARG A 171 3.94 -18.10 10.21
CA ARG A 171 3.88 -18.52 11.62
C ARG A 171 3.80 -17.34 12.57
N ASN A 172 4.58 -16.29 12.29
CA ASN A 172 4.69 -15.11 13.14
C ASN A 172 3.80 -13.99 12.60
N VAL A 173 2.50 -14.00 12.95
CA VAL A 173 1.50 -13.04 12.43
C VAL A 173 0.90 -12.25 13.59
N LYS A 174 0.95 -10.91 13.49
CA LYS A 174 0.35 -9.98 14.44
C LYS A 174 -0.71 -9.13 13.74
N GLU A 175 -1.91 -9.07 14.32
CA GLU A 175 -2.97 -8.15 13.89
C GLU A 175 -2.88 -6.84 14.64
N LEU A 176 -3.09 -5.72 13.93
CA LEU A 176 -3.19 -4.40 14.50
C LEU A 176 -4.50 -3.72 14.07
N ASP A 177 -5.10 -2.97 15.00
CA ASP A 177 -6.17 -2.04 14.72
C ASP A 177 -5.59 -0.68 14.32
N TRP A 178 -6.39 0.22 13.76
CA TRP A 178 -5.97 1.61 13.54
C TRP A 178 -5.40 2.23 14.82
N TRP A 179 -4.29 2.94 14.66
CA TRP A 179 -3.53 3.59 15.73
C TRP A 179 -2.83 2.63 16.72
N ASP A 180 -2.86 1.32 16.45
CA ASP A 180 -1.98 0.38 17.17
C ASP A 180 -0.54 0.53 16.70
N THR A 181 0.36 0.25 17.63
CA THR A 181 1.80 0.26 17.42
C THR A 181 2.40 -1.09 17.78
N THR A 182 3.40 -1.49 17.03
CA THR A 182 4.32 -2.56 17.41
C THR A 182 5.74 -2.12 17.16
N THR A 183 6.67 -2.60 17.96
CA THR A 183 8.09 -2.32 17.79
C THR A 183 8.79 -3.58 17.30
N PHE A 184 9.64 -3.43 16.31
CA PHE A 184 10.56 -4.45 15.83
C PHE A 184 11.99 -3.89 15.85
N LYS A 185 12.86 -4.43 16.70
CA LYS A 185 14.18 -3.84 16.98
C LYS A 185 14.03 -2.35 17.40
N ASN A 186 14.65 -1.43 16.66
CA ASN A 186 14.58 0.02 16.87
C ASN A 186 13.50 0.73 16.04
N LEU A 187 12.65 -0.02 15.32
CA LEU A 187 11.62 0.52 14.44
C LEU A 187 10.24 0.38 15.07
N ASN A 188 9.53 1.48 15.23
CA ASN A 188 8.10 1.49 15.54
C ASN A 188 7.28 1.41 14.24
N ILE A 189 6.30 0.52 14.22
CA ILE A 189 5.42 0.30 13.09
C ILE A 189 3.99 0.51 13.56
N HIS A 190 3.30 1.47 12.92
CA HIS A 190 1.96 1.89 13.31
C HIS A 190 0.97 1.58 12.20
N SER A 191 -0.16 0.98 12.55
CA SER A 191 -1.31 0.87 11.67
C SER A 191 -2.11 2.17 11.70
N VAL A 192 -2.46 2.73 10.54
CA VAL A 192 -3.18 4.00 10.43
C VAL A 192 -4.41 3.87 9.53
N PRO A 193 -5.48 4.67 9.78
CA PRO A 193 -6.67 4.64 8.94
C PRO A 193 -6.39 5.16 7.53
N VAL A 194 -7.03 4.55 6.56
CA VAL A 194 -7.15 5.02 5.17
C VAL A 194 -8.55 4.72 4.68
N GLN A 195 -9.01 5.40 3.63
CA GLN A 195 -10.36 5.22 3.10
C GLN A 195 -10.38 4.16 2.01
N HIS A 196 -10.69 2.92 2.38
CA HIS A 196 -10.74 1.81 1.42
C HIS A 196 -11.81 0.79 1.81
N TRP A 197 -11.64 -0.44 1.38
CA TRP A 197 -12.50 -1.57 1.67
C TRP A 197 -11.73 -2.89 1.60
N SER A 198 -12.35 -3.96 1.98
CA SER A 198 -11.77 -5.29 1.87
C SER A 198 -12.75 -6.27 1.24
N ASN A 199 -12.26 -7.13 0.36
CA ASN A 199 -13.03 -8.22 -0.20
C ASN A 199 -12.14 -9.36 -0.66
N ARG A 200 -12.42 -10.55 -0.15
CA ARG A 200 -11.82 -11.80 -0.63
C ARG A 200 -12.85 -12.92 -0.48
N SER A 201 -13.10 -13.67 -1.57
CA SER A 201 -14.06 -14.79 -1.55
C SER A 201 -15.44 -14.38 -1.03
N PHE A 202 -16.01 -13.28 -1.54
CA PHE A 202 -17.33 -12.74 -1.17
C PHE A 202 -17.47 -12.25 0.28
N ASN A 203 -16.37 -12.03 0.99
CA ASN A 203 -16.36 -11.54 2.37
C ASN A 203 -16.05 -10.06 2.45
N THR A 204 -16.97 -9.22 1.95
CA THR A 204 -16.79 -7.78 1.91
C THR A 204 -16.74 -7.16 3.30
N ASN A 205 -15.74 -6.30 3.55
CA ASN A 205 -15.49 -5.54 4.77
C ASN A 205 -15.47 -6.38 6.06
N LYS A 206 -15.31 -7.71 5.96
CA LYS A 206 -15.16 -8.56 7.15
C LYS A 206 -13.77 -8.53 7.76
N THR A 207 -12.77 -8.00 7.04
CA THR A 207 -11.43 -7.73 7.54
C THR A 207 -11.15 -6.23 7.44
N LEU A 208 -10.29 -5.72 8.30
CA LEU A 208 -9.90 -4.31 8.27
C LEU A 208 -8.90 -4.04 7.12
N TRP A 209 -8.68 -2.77 6.79
CA TRP A 209 -7.65 -2.22 5.91
C TRP A 209 -6.92 -1.09 6.63
N CYS A 210 -5.68 -0.80 6.23
CA CYS A 210 -4.87 0.24 6.87
C CYS A 210 -3.70 0.68 5.98
N GLY A 211 -3.14 1.85 6.28
CA GLY A 211 -1.78 2.23 5.92
C GLY A 211 -0.81 1.88 7.04
N TRP A 212 0.49 1.99 6.78
CA TRP A 212 1.56 1.68 7.73
C TRP A 212 2.53 2.83 7.85
N VAL A 213 2.74 3.35 9.06
CA VAL A 213 3.81 4.32 9.36
C VAL A 213 4.97 3.57 9.99
N PHE A 214 6.17 3.82 9.47
CA PHE A 214 7.44 3.32 9.98
C PHE A 214 8.21 4.49 10.58
N GLU A 215 8.59 4.39 11.83
CA GLU A 215 9.23 5.47 12.58
C GLU A 215 10.40 4.94 13.41
N ASN A 216 11.58 5.51 13.20
CA ASN A 216 12.72 5.38 14.08
C ASN A 216 13.14 6.79 14.57
N GLU A 217 14.33 6.92 15.16
CA GLU A 217 14.78 8.16 15.78
C GLU A 217 14.89 9.33 14.79
N ASP A 218 15.35 9.08 13.56
CA ASP A 218 15.73 10.11 12.59
C ASP A 218 14.98 10.01 11.23
N PHE A 219 14.08 9.03 11.08
CA PHE A 219 13.37 8.82 9.81
C PHE A 219 11.94 8.35 10.03
N LYS A 220 11.01 8.94 9.29
CA LYS A 220 9.61 8.58 9.31
C LYS A 220 9.04 8.43 7.90
N SER A 221 8.44 7.29 7.63
CA SER A 221 7.80 7.04 6.34
C SER A 221 6.42 6.42 6.48
N ILE A 222 5.60 6.58 5.44
CA ILE A 222 4.28 5.97 5.36
C ILE A 222 4.10 5.19 4.06
N PHE A 223 3.64 3.95 4.18
CA PHE A 223 3.05 3.17 3.11
C PHE A 223 1.53 3.32 3.20
N VAL A 224 0.93 4.02 2.25
CA VAL A 224 -0.49 4.37 2.32
C VAL A 224 -1.39 3.16 2.06
N GLY A 225 -0.96 2.21 1.22
CA GLY A 225 -1.85 1.17 0.69
C GLY A 225 -2.84 1.77 -0.30
N ASP A 226 -3.97 1.11 -0.53
CA ASP A 226 -5.04 1.64 -1.36
C ASP A 226 -5.95 2.58 -0.57
N THR A 227 -6.35 3.66 -1.22
CA THR A 227 -7.20 4.67 -0.58
C THR A 227 -7.93 5.57 -1.57
N GLY A 228 -9.16 5.93 -1.27
CA GLY A 228 -9.75 7.20 -1.71
C GLY A 228 -9.18 8.36 -0.87
N TYR A 229 -9.37 9.59 -1.33
CA TYR A 229 -8.95 10.76 -0.56
C TYR A 229 -9.88 10.98 0.66
N SER A 230 -9.29 11.19 1.82
CA SER A 230 -10.03 11.46 3.07
C SER A 230 -9.25 12.37 4.03
N LYS A 231 -9.93 12.81 5.08
CA LYS A 231 -9.33 13.59 6.18
C LYS A 231 -8.38 12.75 7.06
N ASP A 232 -8.30 11.45 6.86
CA ASP A 232 -7.38 10.58 7.59
C ASP A 232 -5.93 11.08 7.47
N PHE A 233 -5.52 11.58 6.30
CA PHE A 233 -4.15 12.04 6.05
C PHE A 233 -3.75 13.24 6.89
N SER A 234 -4.64 14.22 7.04
CA SER A 234 -4.41 15.36 7.96
C SER A 234 -4.38 14.91 9.43
N THR A 235 -5.17 13.90 9.79
CA THR A 235 -5.16 13.31 11.13
C THR A 235 -3.88 12.54 11.41
N ILE A 236 -3.38 11.80 10.41
CA ILE A 236 -2.08 11.10 10.48
C ILE A 236 -0.95 12.12 10.70
N GLN A 237 -0.95 13.22 9.92
CA GLN A 237 0.02 14.29 10.07
C GLN A 237 -0.05 14.97 11.45
N GLN A 238 -1.23 15.18 12.00
CA GLN A 238 -1.40 15.74 13.36
C GLN A 238 -0.79 14.83 14.44
N LYS A 239 -0.85 13.51 14.26
CA LYS A 239 -0.31 12.55 15.22
C LYS A 239 1.20 12.37 15.10
N PHE A 240 1.70 12.22 13.89
CA PHE A 240 3.08 11.81 13.63
C PHE A 240 3.99 12.98 13.19
N GLY A 241 3.42 14.13 12.84
CA GLY A 241 4.18 15.21 12.19
C GLY A 241 4.41 14.96 10.70
N PRO A 242 5.30 15.73 10.06
CA PRO A 242 5.67 15.56 8.65
C PRO A 242 6.31 14.20 8.38
N MET A 243 6.11 13.66 7.17
CA MET A 243 6.75 12.43 6.70
C MET A 243 8.02 12.75 5.90
N ASP A 244 9.08 12.01 6.13
CA ASP A 244 10.29 12.10 5.29
C ASP A 244 10.04 11.44 3.93
N LEU A 245 9.26 10.34 3.91
CA LEU A 245 8.91 9.60 2.70
C LEU A 245 7.48 9.08 2.75
N SER A 246 6.72 9.22 1.65
CA SER A 246 5.40 8.64 1.50
C SER A 246 5.30 7.80 0.23
N MET A 247 4.76 6.60 0.32
CA MET A 247 4.42 5.76 -0.83
C MET A 247 2.92 5.88 -1.06
N ILE A 248 2.53 6.59 -2.15
CA ILE A 248 1.15 7.05 -2.41
C ILE A 248 0.63 6.44 -3.71
N PRO A 249 -0.59 5.82 -3.71
CA PRO A 249 -1.18 5.29 -4.93
C PRO A 249 -1.58 6.41 -5.89
N ILE A 250 -1.42 6.16 -7.21
CA ILE A 250 -1.79 7.11 -8.27
C ILE A 250 -2.64 6.47 -9.37
N GLY A 251 -2.94 5.18 -9.30
CA GLY A 251 -3.68 4.43 -10.32
C GLY A 251 -4.96 3.79 -9.80
N ALA A 252 -5.65 3.08 -10.69
CA ALA A 252 -6.93 2.43 -10.46
C ALA A 252 -8.10 3.40 -10.15
N TYR A 253 -8.13 4.58 -10.79
CA TYR A 253 -9.09 5.63 -10.46
C TYR A 253 -10.25 5.80 -11.45
N ALA A 254 -10.24 5.21 -12.63
CA ALA A 254 -11.30 5.38 -13.61
C ALA A 254 -12.24 4.17 -13.71
N PRO A 255 -13.56 4.41 -13.90
CA PRO A 255 -14.20 5.73 -13.97
C PRO A 255 -14.42 6.32 -12.58
N ARG A 256 -14.27 7.64 -12.45
CA ARG A 256 -14.35 8.33 -11.14
C ARG A 256 -15.67 8.11 -10.40
N TRP A 257 -16.80 8.01 -11.12
CA TRP A 257 -18.11 7.78 -10.49
C TRP A 257 -18.20 6.47 -9.71
N PHE A 258 -17.33 5.50 -10.04
CA PHE A 258 -17.26 4.17 -9.42
C PHE A 258 -16.08 4.03 -8.46
N MET A 259 -14.92 4.63 -8.80
CA MET A 259 -13.66 4.42 -8.07
C MET A 259 -13.35 5.47 -7.00
N LYS A 260 -13.99 6.67 -7.07
CA LYS A 260 -13.63 7.82 -6.23
C LYS A 260 -13.52 7.54 -4.73
N ASP A 261 -14.40 6.71 -4.21
CA ASP A 261 -14.45 6.44 -2.77
C ASP A 261 -13.38 5.45 -2.31
N HIS A 262 -12.73 4.76 -3.25
CA HIS A 262 -11.81 3.65 -2.98
C HIS A 262 -10.38 3.89 -3.46
N HIS A 263 -10.23 4.68 -4.53
CA HIS A 263 -8.96 4.99 -5.16
C HIS A 263 -8.87 6.48 -5.47
N CYS A 264 -7.81 7.12 -4.98
CA CYS A 264 -7.50 8.50 -5.32
C CYS A 264 -7.02 8.59 -6.78
N ASN A 265 -7.35 9.71 -7.45
CA ASN A 265 -6.70 10.08 -8.70
C ASN A 265 -5.41 10.86 -8.40
N VAL A 266 -4.70 11.27 -9.45
CA VAL A 266 -3.38 11.89 -9.29
C VAL A 266 -3.45 13.23 -8.55
N GLU A 267 -4.50 14.03 -8.78
CA GLU A 267 -4.73 15.29 -8.07
C GLU A 267 -4.94 15.07 -6.57
N GLU A 268 -5.73 14.05 -6.22
CA GLU A 268 -5.97 13.65 -4.82
C GLU A 268 -4.69 13.08 -4.19
N SER A 269 -3.85 12.38 -4.95
CA SER A 269 -2.54 11.87 -4.48
C SER A 269 -1.58 13.02 -4.15
N ILE A 270 -1.58 14.08 -4.96
CA ILE A 270 -0.84 15.32 -4.65
C ILE A 270 -1.39 15.98 -3.39
N GLN A 271 -2.71 15.97 -3.19
CA GLN A 271 -3.30 16.49 -1.96
C GLN A 271 -2.90 15.65 -0.74
N ILE A 272 -2.84 14.32 -0.86
CA ILE A 272 -2.34 13.42 0.20
C ILE A 272 -0.89 13.77 0.57
N HIS A 273 -0.01 13.98 -0.43
CA HIS A 273 1.37 14.43 -0.20
C HIS A 273 1.41 15.72 0.63
N LYS A 274 0.59 16.71 0.26
CA LYS A 274 0.49 18.00 0.97
C LYS A 274 -0.06 17.85 2.39
N ASP A 275 -1.12 17.06 2.57
CA ASP A 275 -1.76 16.84 3.87
C ASP A 275 -0.84 16.11 4.86
N LEU A 276 -0.03 15.15 4.37
CA LEU A 276 1.00 14.47 5.14
C LEU A 276 2.23 15.34 5.40
N LYS A 277 2.34 16.50 4.74
CA LYS A 277 3.55 17.35 4.69
C LYS A 277 4.80 16.52 4.37
N SER A 278 4.67 15.67 3.37
CA SER A 278 5.75 14.77 2.97
C SER A 278 6.91 15.54 2.37
N LYS A 279 8.16 15.24 2.76
CA LYS A 279 9.35 15.80 2.12
C LYS A 279 9.55 15.19 0.73
N LYS A 280 9.32 13.86 0.62
CA LYS A 280 9.36 13.12 -0.63
C LYS A 280 8.20 12.16 -0.73
N SER A 281 7.71 11.91 -1.95
CA SER A 281 6.72 10.87 -2.22
C SER A 281 7.09 10.02 -3.42
N ILE A 282 6.79 8.75 -3.34
CA ILE A 282 6.94 7.79 -4.44
C ILE A 282 5.57 7.28 -4.83
N ALA A 283 5.29 7.36 -6.12
CA ALA A 283 4.06 6.88 -6.71
C ALA A 283 4.02 5.36 -6.77
N MET A 284 2.89 4.77 -6.45
CA MET A 284 2.65 3.34 -6.54
C MET A 284 1.28 3.02 -7.16
N HIS A 285 0.94 1.74 -7.26
CA HIS A 285 -0.33 1.22 -7.75
C HIS A 285 -0.62 1.60 -9.21
N TRP A 286 0.40 1.61 -10.06
CA TRP A 286 0.33 1.86 -11.50
C TRP A 286 1.23 0.90 -12.28
N GLY A 287 1.03 0.80 -13.59
CA GLY A 287 1.98 0.16 -14.52
C GLY A 287 2.19 -1.36 -14.35
N THR A 288 1.45 -2.03 -13.47
CA THR A 288 1.64 -3.47 -13.18
C THR A 288 0.46 -4.32 -13.63
N PHE A 289 -0.75 -3.92 -13.28
CA PHE A 289 -2.00 -4.60 -13.64
C PHE A 289 -2.97 -3.60 -14.27
N GLN A 290 -3.65 -3.99 -15.37
CA GLN A 290 -4.75 -3.21 -15.93
C GLN A 290 -6.04 -3.54 -15.16
N LEU A 291 -6.29 -2.83 -14.07
CA LEU A 291 -7.43 -3.07 -13.19
C LEU A 291 -8.68 -2.28 -13.59
N THR A 292 -8.51 -1.08 -14.10
CA THR A 292 -9.51 -0.03 -14.32
C THR A 292 -9.44 0.53 -15.74
N ASP A 293 -10.14 1.63 -16.01
CA ASP A 293 -10.39 2.08 -17.39
C ASP A 293 -9.39 3.16 -17.88
N GLU A 294 -8.52 3.68 -17.02
CA GLU A 294 -7.46 4.60 -17.45
C GLU A 294 -6.30 3.88 -18.16
N PRO A 295 -5.63 4.51 -19.14
CA PRO A 295 -4.39 4.01 -19.72
C PRO A 295 -3.30 3.85 -18.65
N MET A 296 -2.54 2.76 -18.68
CA MET A 296 -1.56 2.43 -17.64
C MET A 296 -0.43 3.47 -17.47
N ASP A 297 -0.16 4.27 -18.49
CA ASP A 297 0.86 5.33 -18.47
C ASP A 297 0.29 6.72 -18.14
N GLU A 298 -1.04 6.88 -18.16
CA GLU A 298 -1.71 8.15 -17.86
C GLU A 298 -1.38 8.67 -16.45
N PRO A 299 -1.43 7.84 -15.38
CA PRO A 299 -1.15 8.33 -14.03
C PRO A 299 0.22 9.00 -13.90
N VAL A 300 1.26 8.42 -14.52
CA VAL A 300 2.63 8.97 -14.48
C VAL A 300 2.75 10.24 -15.31
N LYS A 301 2.11 10.31 -16.48
CA LYS A 301 2.08 11.52 -17.30
C LYS A 301 1.39 12.67 -16.56
N LEU A 302 0.26 12.38 -15.91
CA LEU A 302 -0.46 13.36 -15.09
C LEU A 302 0.36 13.78 -13.87
N LEU A 303 0.99 12.85 -13.16
CA LEU A 303 1.85 13.18 -12.02
C LEU A 303 2.94 14.15 -12.43
N LYS A 304 3.67 13.85 -13.51
CA LYS A 304 4.73 14.73 -14.03
C LYS A 304 4.23 16.13 -14.38
N LYS A 305 3.05 16.22 -15.00
CA LYS A 305 2.42 17.50 -15.32
C LYS A 305 2.05 18.26 -14.06
N LEU A 306 1.35 17.61 -13.14
CA LEU A 306 0.79 18.25 -11.95
C LEU A 306 1.87 18.64 -10.93
N THR A 307 2.97 17.90 -10.83
CA THR A 307 4.11 18.30 -9.96
C THR A 307 4.73 19.61 -10.43
N ILE A 308 4.86 19.80 -11.74
CA ILE A 308 5.33 21.07 -12.31
C ILE A 308 4.31 22.20 -12.03
N GLU A 309 3.04 21.99 -12.29
CA GLU A 309 1.97 22.97 -12.06
C GLU A 309 1.83 23.37 -10.58
N ASN A 310 2.17 22.47 -9.67
CA ASN A 310 2.16 22.70 -8.21
C ASN A 310 3.51 23.20 -7.67
N ASN A 311 4.50 23.50 -8.53
CA ASN A 311 5.83 23.98 -8.17
C ASN A 311 6.60 23.05 -7.22
N PHE A 312 6.45 21.73 -7.39
CA PHE A 312 7.21 20.74 -6.64
C PHE A 312 8.68 20.73 -7.09
N LEU A 313 9.57 20.43 -6.16
CA LEU A 313 10.96 20.16 -6.51
C LEU A 313 11.06 18.89 -7.38
N PRO A 314 12.09 18.74 -8.21
CA PRO A 314 12.19 17.64 -9.18
C PRO A 314 12.05 16.24 -8.60
N ASP A 315 12.50 16.01 -7.34
CA ASP A 315 12.47 14.72 -6.66
C ASP A 315 11.45 14.66 -5.51
N GLU A 316 10.56 15.65 -5.41
CA GLU A 316 9.62 15.76 -4.30
C GLU A 316 8.48 14.76 -4.40
N PHE A 317 7.89 14.55 -5.59
CA PHE A 317 6.92 13.48 -5.85
C PHE A 317 7.16 12.86 -7.22
N ILE A 318 7.69 11.65 -7.24
CA ILE A 318 8.11 10.96 -8.48
C ILE A 318 7.49 9.57 -8.61
N ALA A 319 7.45 9.09 -9.85
CA ALA A 319 7.25 7.69 -10.18
C ALA A 319 8.60 7.03 -10.48
N MET A 320 8.86 5.92 -9.80
CA MET A 320 10.05 5.09 -10.02
C MET A 320 9.79 4.09 -11.15
N THR A 321 10.85 3.61 -11.79
CA THR A 321 10.81 2.47 -12.69
C THR A 321 10.72 1.17 -11.88
N HIS A 322 10.01 0.14 -12.38
CA HIS A 322 9.96 -1.17 -11.72
C HIS A 322 11.38 -1.73 -11.51
N GLY A 323 11.71 -2.08 -10.30
CA GLY A 323 13.05 -2.53 -9.91
C GLY A 323 14.04 -1.42 -9.53
N GLU A 324 13.69 -0.15 -9.74
CA GLU A 324 14.55 0.96 -9.34
C GLU A 324 14.74 1.00 -7.83
N SER A 325 15.99 1.22 -7.40
CA SER A 325 16.37 1.43 -6.00
C SER A 325 16.91 2.83 -5.80
N LYS A 326 16.48 3.47 -4.72
CA LYS A 326 16.97 4.81 -4.30
C LYS A 326 17.54 4.73 -2.88
N ILE A 327 18.62 5.44 -2.65
CA ILE A 327 19.11 5.77 -1.32
C ILE A 327 18.26 6.93 -0.81
N LEU A 328 17.78 6.83 0.45
CA LEU A 328 16.85 7.78 1.06
C LEU A 328 17.57 8.93 1.79
#